data_28fd799059e01a29c182e3440141a3fb
#
_entry.id   28fd799059e01a29c182e3440141a3fb
#
_cell.length_a   1.000
_cell.length_b   1.000
_cell.length_c   1.000
_cell.angle_alpha   90.00
_cell.angle_beta   90.00
_cell.angle_gamma   90.00
#
_symmetry.space_group_name_H-M   'P 1'
#
loop_
_entity.id
_entity.type
_entity.pdbx_description
1 polymer ?
#
loop_
_entity_poly.entity_id
_entity_poly.type
_entity_poly.pdbx_seq_one_letter_code
_entity_poly.pdbx_strand_id
1 'polypeptide(L)'
;MGHKQDELLKRIQKLVKQNQDLFDKNEKLQKAVIEMSEQNELMKLRLKESKIAIKEGVQPLAEERVQKYKMATVLFAYISGFKHLTDAVDSEVIMDQLDEVLMEFDRILKKYHIHKIKTIGDTYMAAGGIPVKNITNPIDVVMAALEMNLFLNQLRRIDGKRYWNLSLGIHTGPVTANVSGKKKISYDIKGDTVNIAHRMQGIGDSGKILISVMTYELIKEFFICEYYGKMPVKYKGDLEMFMVNGIRPEFSVKGKGLLPNDLFDTKFKLIQFTDIQEVVLDKLESELPAYLYYHNVKHTVDVVTEVELIGWAEGLDDDGILLLKTAALFHDAGHTIAYDEHEYLGTQLVKEQLPKYGYTAEQIEKICNIIMATKLPPKPEDIYQEIICDADLDYLGRSDMIPVSNTLYKELKEQDKIGTLNDWNKLQILFISGHSYFTKTARSLREVNKQKQIERIKKLITDD
;
A
#
# COMPACT_ATOMS: atom_id res chain seq x y z
N MET A 1 -39.65 30.35 24.97
CA MET A 1 -39.03 30.69 23.64
C MET A 1 -37.56 31.06 23.73
N GLY A 2 -37.06 31.69 24.81
CA GLY A 2 -35.66 32.14 24.94
C GLY A 2 -34.61 31.03 24.90
N HIS A 3 -34.88 29.88 25.53
CA HIS A 3 -33.86 28.82 25.65
C HIS A 3 -33.48 28.14 24.31
N LYS A 4 -34.42 28.02 23.38
CA LYS A 4 -34.16 27.49 22.01
C LYS A 4 -33.39 28.49 21.14
N GLN A 5 -33.57 29.79 21.34
CA GLN A 5 -32.84 30.82 20.61
C GLN A 5 -31.39 30.90 21.08
N ASP A 6 -31.14 30.79 22.38
CA ASP A 6 -29.76 30.78 22.93
C ASP A 6 -28.96 29.54 22.48
N GLU A 7 -29.61 28.38 22.38
CA GLU A 7 -28.97 27.15 21.91
C GLU A 7 -28.64 27.22 20.40
N LEU A 8 -29.54 27.82 19.62
CA LEU A 8 -29.32 28.07 18.20
C LEU A 8 -28.14 29.05 17.99
N LEU A 9 -28.10 30.11 18.79
CA LEU A 9 -27.03 31.12 18.71
C LEU A 9 -25.66 30.52 19.02
N LYS A 10 -25.56 29.67 20.05
CA LYS A 10 -24.32 28.93 20.40
C LYS A 10 -23.89 28.00 19.27
N ARG A 11 -24.85 27.33 18.61
CA ARG A 11 -24.56 26.44 17.49
C ARG A 11 -24.07 27.21 16.26
N ILE A 12 -24.66 28.35 15.96
CA ILE A 12 -24.21 29.27 14.90
C ILE A 12 -22.79 29.78 15.19
N GLN A 13 -22.51 30.24 16.40
CA GLN A 13 -21.16 30.69 16.78
C GLN A 13 -20.10 29.60 16.64
N LYS A 14 -20.45 28.34 17.01
CA LYS A 14 -19.56 27.20 16.82
C LYS A 14 -19.29 26.90 15.34
N LEU A 15 -20.31 26.97 14.50
CA LEU A 15 -20.18 26.76 13.05
C LEU A 15 -19.36 27.86 12.38
N VAL A 16 -19.56 29.12 12.79
CA VAL A 16 -18.76 30.25 12.29
C VAL A 16 -17.29 30.06 12.63
N LYS A 17 -17.00 29.66 13.86
CA LYS A 17 -15.61 29.37 14.28
C LYS A 17 -15.00 28.21 13.50
N GLN A 18 -15.75 27.12 13.29
CA GLN A 18 -15.30 25.99 12.49
C GLN A 18 -15.03 26.38 11.01
N ASN A 19 -15.88 27.23 10.44
CA ASN A 19 -15.68 27.75 9.10
C ASN A 19 -14.43 28.64 9.00
N GLN A 20 -14.16 29.46 10.01
CA GLN A 20 -12.95 30.26 10.06
C GLN A 20 -11.70 29.38 10.13
N ASP A 21 -11.69 28.36 11.02
CA ASP A 21 -10.60 27.40 11.14
C ASP A 21 -10.35 26.63 9.84
N LEU A 22 -11.40 26.29 9.09
CA LEU A 22 -11.32 25.66 7.78
C LEU A 22 -10.78 26.60 6.70
N PHE A 23 -11.17 27.86 6.75
CA PHE A 23 -10.66 28.90 5.84
C PHE A 23 -9.15 29.10 6.03
N ASP A 24 -8.70 29.23 7.28
CA ASP A 24 -7.29 29.37 7.62
C ASP A 24 -6.46 28.14 7.22
N LYS A 25 -7.03 26.93 7.34
CA LYS A 25 -6.40 25.69 6.86
C LYS A 25 -6.29 25.67 5.33
N ASN A 26 -7.34 26.07 4.63
CA ASN A 26 -7.32 26.16 3.18
C ASN A 26 -6.28 27.16 2.65
N GLU A 27 -6.17 28.31 3.31
CA GLU A 27 -5.13 29.31 2.95
C GLU A 27 -3.71 28.75 3.12
N LYS A 28 -3.47 28.00 4.22
CA LYS A 28 -2.18 27.32 4.46
C LYS A 28 -1.90 26.23 3.42
N LEU A 29 -2.92 25.45 3.06
CA LEU A 29 -2.79 24.41 2.02
C LEU A 29 -2.51 25.03 0.65
N GLN A 30 -3.18 26.11 0.28
CA GLN A 30 -2.92 26.81 -0.98
C GLN A 30 -1.47 27.35 -1.06
N LYS A 31 -0.95 27.92 0.03
CA LYS A 31 0.46 28.35 0.09
C LYS A 31 1.42 27.16 -0.10
N ALA A 32 1.16 26.04 0.59
CA ALA A 32 1.97 24.84 0.47
C ALA A 32 1.94 24.24 -0.96
N VAL A 33 0.80 24.28 -1.64
CA VAL A 33 0.66 23.85 -3.05
C VAL A 33 1.46 24.75 -3.99
N ILE A 34 1.46 26.06 -3.77
CA ILE A 34 2.26 27.00 -4.57
C ILE A 34 3.76 26.72 -4.37
N GLU A 35 4.22 26.59 -3.11
CA GLU A 35 5.63 26.25 -2.83
C GLU A 35 6.05 24.91 -3.42
N MET A 36 5.19 23.87 -3.37
CA MET A 36 5.46 22.59 -4.03
C MET A 36 5.51 22.71 -5.56
N SER A 37 4.65 23.54 -6.15
CA SER A 37 4.64 23.78 -7.58
C SER A 37 5.93 24.47 -8.04
N GLU A 38 6.40 25.46 -7.30
CA GLU A 38 7.68 26.15 -7.56
C GLU A 38 8.88 25.19 -7.44
N GLN A 39 8.87 24.31 -6.41
CA GLN A 39 9.91 23.28 -6.24
C GLN A 39 9.90 22.27 -7.39
N ASN A 40 8.73 21.87 -7.88
CA ASN A 40 8.61 20.97 -9.03
C ASN A 40 9.13 21.60 -10.32
N GLU A 41 8.85 22.89 -10.56
CA GLU A 41 9.40 23.61 -11.73
C GLU A 41 10.93 23.74 -11.65
N LEU A 42 11.47 24.04 -10.48
CA LEU A 42 12.91 24.07 -10.25
C LEU A 42 13.55 22.70 -10.49
N MET A 43 12.89 21.61 -10.08
CA MET A 43 13.34 20.23 -10.31
C MET A 43 13.32 19.87 -11.79
N LYS A 44 12.28 20.27 -12.54
CA LYS A 44 12.21 20.11 -14.01
C LYS A 44 13.32 20.85 -14.74
N LEU A 45 13.64 22.08 -14.31
CA LEU A 45 14.76 22.86 -14.85
C LEU A 45 16.10 22.15 -14.60
N ARG A 46 16.37 21.68 -13.38
CA ARG A 46 17.58 20.91 -13.05
C ARG A 46 17.68 19.61 -13.85
N LEU A 47 16.56 18.91 -14.06
CA LEU A 47 16.51 17.70 -14.90
C LEU A 47 16.86 18.03 -16.37
N LYS A 48 16.42 19.18 -16.87
CA LYS A 48 16.71 19.66 -18.23
C LYS A 48 18.19 20.02 -18.38
N GLU A 49 18.76 20.72 -17.41
CA GLU A 49 20.18 21.04 -17.35
C GLU A 49 21.06 19.77 -17.27
N SER A 50 20.68 18.79 -16.44
CA SER A 50 21.34 17.49 -16.33
C SER A 50 21.30 16.71 -17.66
N LYS A 51 20.18 16.74 -18.38
CA LYS A 51 20.05 16.11 -19.71
C LYS A 51 20.92 16.80 -20.78
N ILE A 52 21.09 18.12 -20.70
CA ILE A 52 21.98 18.89 -21.59
C ILE A 52 23.44 18.54 -21.28
N ALA A 53 23.82 18.52 -20.00
CA ALA A 53 25.19 18.16 -19.58
C ALA A 53 25.57 16.72 -20.00
N ILE A 54 24.63 15.76 -19.96
CA ILE A 54 24.85 14.40 -20.46
C ILE A 54 25.06 14.36 -21.98
N LYS A 55 24.39 15.23 -22.75
CA LYS A 55 24.57 15.34 -24.19
C LYS A 55 25.93 15.95 -24.60
N GLU A 56 26.49 16.81 -23.74
CA GLU A 56 27.77 17.49 -23.96
C GLU A 56 28.97 16.68 -23.45
N GLY A 57 28.79 15.45 -23.00
CA GLY A 57 29.86 14.56 -22.53
C GLY A 57 30.51 14.97 -21.20
N VAL A 58 29.97 15.96 -20.52
CA VAL A 58 30.37 16.32 -19.16
C VAL A 58 29.81 15.26 -18.21
N GLN A 59 30.69 14.40 -17.67
CA GLN A 59 30.29 13.45 -16.64
C GLN A 59 29.92 14.23 -15.36
N PRO A 60 28.65 14.22 -14.91
CA PRO A 60 28.33 14.81 -13.63
C PRO A 60 29.08 14.06 -12.54
N LEU A 61 29.77 14.77 -11.66
CA LEU A 61 30.25 14.23 -10.39
C LEU A 61 29.09 13.52 -9.69
N ALA A 62 29.35 12.33 -9.14
CA ALA A 62 28.32 11.54 -8.45
C ALA A 62 27.79 12.38 -7.29
N GLU A 63 26.66 13.05 -7.48
CA GLU A 63 25.96 13.72 -6.39
C GLU A 63 25.51 12.66 -5.39
N GLU A 64 25.98 12.76 -4.15
CA GLU A 64 25.41 12.02 -3.04
C GLU A 64 23.97 12.51 -2.86
N ARG A 65 23.01 11.66 -3.22
CA ARG A 65 21.60 11.98 -3.03
C ARG A 65 21.18 11.55 -1.64
N VAL A 66 20.68 12.49 -0.86
CA VAL A 66 20.11 12.21 0.46
C VAL A 66 18.62 11.98 0.30
N GLN A 67 18.18 10.78 0.69
CA GLN A 67 16.76 10.40 0.64
C GLN A 67 16.24 10.12 2.04
N LYS A 68 15.06 10.67 2.37
CA LYS A 68 14.39 10.47 3.66
C LYS A 68 13.26 9.47 3.52
N TYR A 69 13.24 8.50 4.41
CA TYR A 69 12.17 7.52 4.53
C TYR A 69 11.46 7.73 5.86
N LYS A 70 10.14 7.93 5.82
CA LYS A 70 9.34 8.16 7.04
C LYS A 70 9.20 6.90 7.88
N MET A 71 9.17 5.74 7.22
CA MET A 71 9.04 4.42 7.83
C MET A 71 9.94 3.43 7.11
N ALA A 72 10.95 2.95 7.82
CA ALA A 72 11.79 1.83 7.40
C ALA A 72 12.02 0.93 8.61
N THR A 73 12.08 -0.38 8.39
CA THR A 73 12.36 -1.34 9.45
C THR A 73 13.78 -1.83 9.32
N VAL A 74 14.60 -1.48 10.31
CA VAL A 74 16.02 -1.83 10.35
C VAL A 74 16.21 -3.09 11.17
N LEU A 75 16.95 -4.04 10.59
CA LEU A 75 17.36 -5.29 11.19
C LEU A 75 18.88 -5.28 11.41
N PHE A 76 19.29 -5.62 12.64
CA PHE A 76 20.64 -6.07 12.93
C PHE A 76 20.63 -7.52 13.34
N ALA A 77 21.49 -8.32 12.70
CA ALA A 77 21.70 -9.72 13.02
C ALA A 77 23.18 -9.92 13.39
N TYR A 78 23.42 -10.40 14.59
CA TYR A 78 24.75 -10.71 15.11
C TYR A 78 24.94 -12.22 15.18
N ILE A 79 25.93 -12.70 14.42
CA ILE A 79 26.29 -14.12 14.37
C ILE A 79 27.42 -14.35 15.33
N SER A 80 27.18 -15.09 16.43
CA SER A 80 28.21 -15.44 17.42
C SER A 80 28.53 -16.94 17.41
N GLY A 81 29.71 -17.31 17.91
CA GLY A 81 30.18 -18.69 17.96
C GLY A 81 31.64 -18.87 17.55
N PHE A 82 32.21 -17.89 16.88
CA PHE A 82 33.61 -17.93 16.39
C PHE A 82 34.63 -18.27 17.46
N LYS A 83 34.57 -17.67 18.64
CA LYS A 83 35.60 -17.79 19.69
C LYS A 83 35.78 -19.20 20.23
N HIS A 84 34.75 -20.02 20.13
CA HIS A 84 34.78 -21.40 20.63
C HIS A 84 35.18 -22.43 19.55
N LEU A 85 35.28 -21.98 18.27
CA LEU A 85 35.62 -22.83 17.14
C LEU A 85 37.11 -22.84 16.80
N THR A 86 37.80 -21.71 17.08
CA THR A 86 39.21 -21.53 16.73
C THR A 86 40.15 -22.53 17.44
N ASP A 87 39.73 -23.13 18.55
CA ASP A 87 40.53 -24.13 19.29
C ASP A 87 40.25 -25.59 18.84
N ALA A 88 39.18 -25.82 18.06
CA ALA A 88 38.69 -27.17 17.75
C ALA A 88 38.51 -27.47 16.24
N VAL A 89 38.47 -26.46 15.39
CA VAL A 89 38.18 -26.59 13.95
C VAL A 89 39.06 -25.67 13.12
N ASP A 90 39.43 -26.11 11.91
CA ASP A 90 40.22 -25.34 10.97
C ASP A 90 39.54 -24.00 10.61
N SER A 91 40.28 -22.91 10.66
CA SER A 91 39.78 -21.56 10.38
C SER A 91 39.16 -21.44 8.99
N GLU A 92 39.64 -22.18 8.00
CA GLU A 92 39.12 -22.18 6.63
C GLU A 92 37.71 -22.77 6.57
N VAL A 93 37.46 -23.88 7.28
CA VAL A 93 36.12 -24.50 7.39
C VAL A 93 35.10 -23.58 8.08
N ILE A 94 35.57 -22.81 9.07
CA ILE A 94 34.71 -21.85 9.78
C ILE A 94 34.32 -20.70 8.86
N MET A 95 35.25 -20.19 8.07
CA MET A 95 35.01 -19.10 7.12
C MET A 95 34.05 -19.53 6.01
N ASP A 96 34.23 -20.74 5.46
CA ASP A 96 33.33 -21.31 4.45
C ASP A 96 31.88 -21.44 4.99
N GLN A 97 31.74 -21.92 6.24
CA GLN A 97 30.41 -22.00 6.88
C GLN A 97 29.76 -20.62 7.13
N LEU A 98 30.57 -19.61 7.49
CA LEU A 98 30.06 -18.26 7.64
C LEU A 98 29.59 -17.70 6.31
N ASP A 99 30.33 -17.90 5.24
CA ASP A 99 29.98 -17.46 3.91
C ASP A 99 28.65 -18.13 3.46
N GLU A 100 28.47 -19.44 3.75
CA GLU A 100 27.21 -20.15 3.50
C GLU A 100 26.03 -19.50 4.27
N VAL A 101 26.23 -19.15 5.55
CA VAL A 101 25.22 -18.45 6.35
C VAL A 101 24.87 -17.08 5.76
N LEU A 102 25.87 -16.30 5.37
CA LEU A 102 25.66 -14.95 4.79
C LEU A 102 24.98 -15.02 3.42
N MET A 103 25.33 -16.01 2.59
CA MET A 103 24.66 -16.24 1.30
C MET A 103 23.19 -16.62 1.49
N GLU A 104 22.87 -17.45 2.48
CA GLU A 104 21.49 -17.80 2.78
C GLU A 104 20.71 -16.59 3.32
N PHE A 105 21.33 -15.74 4.15
CA PHE A 105 20.73 -14.48 4.59
C PHE A 105 20.43 -13.55 3.41
N ASP A 106 21.36 -13.43 2.45
CA ASP A 106 21.14 -12.65 1.23
C ASP A 106 19.95 -13.21 0.41
N ARG A 107 19.80 -14.55 0.35
CA ARG A 107 18.65 -15.22 -0.29
C ARG A 107 17.34 -14.91 0.41
N ILE A 108 17.33 -14.99 1.75
CA ILE A 108 16.16 -14.67 2.58
C ILE A 108 15.75 -13.20 2.38
N LEU A 109 16.70 -12.26 2.44
CA LEU A 109 16.39 -10.85 2.21
C LEU A 109 15.77 -10.60 0.83
N LYS A 110 16.30 -11.26 -0.21
CA LYS A 110 15.74 -11.14 -1.56
C LYS A 110 14.31 -11.65 -1.65
N LYS A 111 14.01 -12.76 -0.97
CA LYS A 111 12.66 -13.34 -0.89
C LYS A 111 11.63 -12.37 -0.30
N TYR A 112 12.01 -11.61 0.73
CA TYR A 112 11.14 -10.65 1.42
C TYR A 112 11.34 -9.20 0.96
N HIS A 113 11.99 -8.96 -0.19
CA HIS A 113 12.22 -7.63 -0.77
C HIS A 113 12.93 -6.65 0.18
N ILE A 114 13.79 -7.17 1.06
CA ILE A 114 14.56 -6.41 2.04
C ILE A 114 15.93 -6.08 1.45
N HIS A 115 16.39 -4.85 1.66
CA HIS A 115 17.69 -4.40 1.16
C HIS A 115 18.80 -4.65 2.16
N LYS A 116 19.86 -5.34 1.72
CA LYS A 116 21.11 -5.47 2.48
C LYS A 116 21.81 -4.12 2.50
N ILE A 117 22.09 -3.60 3.68
CA ILE A 117 22.81 -2.33 3.85
C ILE A 117 24.32 -2.60 3.88
N LYS A 118 24.78 -3.39 4.84
CA LYS A 118 26.20 -3.75 4.99
C LYS A 118 26.40 -4.93 5.93
N THR A 119 27.59 -5.53 5.83
CA THR A 119 28.10 -6.48 6.81
C THR A 119 29.37 -5.88 7.42
N ILE A 120 29.48 -5.87 8.74
CA ILE A 120 30.65 -5.38 9.48
C ILE A 120 31.09 -6.49 10.44
N GLY A 121 32.13 -7.23 10.06
CA GLY A 121 32.56 -8.41 10.81
C GLY A 121 31.44 -9.46 10.85
N ASP A 122 31.03 -9.80 12.05
CA ASP A 122 29.95 -10.75 12.38
C ASP A 122 28.54 -10.10 12.51
N THR A 123 28.43 -8.82 12.21
CA THR A 123 27.18 -8.06 12.26
C THR A 123 26.65 -7.80 10.85
N TYR A 124 25.44 -8.31 10.58
CA TYR A 124 24.72 -8.17 9.34
C TYR A 124 23.60 -7.13 9.49
N MET A 125 23.57 -6.16 8.61
CA MET A 125 22.59 -5.06 8.66
C MET A 125 21.75 -5.01 7.38
N ALA A 126 20.44 -4.96 7.55
CA ALA A 126 19.46 -4.87 6.46
C ALA A 126 18.31 -3.91 6.82
N ALA A 127 17.56 -3.46 5.81
CA ALA A 127 16.41 -2.60 6.01
C ALA A 127 15.29 -2.91 5.00
N GLY A 128 14.07 -3.02 5.51
CA GLY A 128 12.83 -3.04 4.73
C GLY A 128 12.30 -1.61 4.50
N GLY A 129 11.52 -1.44 3.42
CA GLY A 129 11.00 -0.11 3.02
C GLY A 129 12.03 0.77 2.31
N ILE A 130 13.16 0.20 1.88
CA ILE A 130 14.26 0.83 1.15
C ILE A 130 14.73 -0.14 0.06
N PRO A 131 15.02 0.31 -1.15
CA PRO A 131 14.80 1.66 -1.72
C PRO A 131 13.33 1.96 -2.03
N VAL A 132 12.51 0.92 -2.17
CA VAL A 132 11.08 1.04 -2.46
C VAL A 132 10.33 1.09 -1.14
N LYS A 133 9.52 2.14 -0.97
CA LYS A 133 8.64 2.26 0.19
C LYS A 133 7.55 1.21 0.10
N ASN A 134 7.24 0.57 1.20
CA ASN A 134 6.08 -0.31 1.37
C ASN A 134 5.62 -0.30 2.82
N ILE A 135 4.33 -0.44 3.03
CA ILE A 135 3.73 -0.42 4.36
C ILE A 135 3.94 -1.75 5.11
N THR A 136 4.15 -2.84 4.37
CA THR A 136 4.34 -4.19 4.91
C THR A 136 5.75 -4.48 5.41
N ASN A 137 6.70 -3.57 5.22
CA ASN A 137 8.10 -3.83 5.56
C ASN A 137 8.36 -4.30 7.01
N PRO A 138 7.59 -3.92 8.06
CA PRO A 138 7.79 -4.48 9.40
C PRO A 138 7.49 -5.98 9.46
N ILE A 139 6.44 -6.42 8.75
CA ILE A 139 6.05 -7.83 8.66
C ILE A 139 7.11 -8.61 7.89
N ASP A 140 7.53 -8.09 6.74
CA ASP A 140 8.56 -8.70 5.89
C ASP A 140 9.87 -8.92 6.64
N VAL A 141 10.33 -7.90 7.39
CA VAL A 141 11.57 -7.97 8.16
C VAL A 141 11.47 -8.98 9.31
N VAL A 142 10.33 -9.06 10.00
CA VAL A 142 10.12 -10.06 11.06
C VAL A 142 10.03 -11.47 10.49
N MET A 143 9.36 -11.66 9.34
CA MET A 143 9.35 -12.95 8.62
C MET A 143 10.76 -13.39 8.23
N ALA A 144 11.57 -12.49 7.68
CA ALA A 144 12.96 -12.77 7.34
C ALA A 144 13.79 -13.15 8.58
N ALA A 145 13.60 -12.46 9.70
CA ALA A 145 14.28 -12.76 10.96
C ALA A 145 13.90 -14.15 11.50
N LEU A 146 12.63 -14.54 11.42
CA LEU A 146 12.17 -15.89 11.80
C LEU A 146 12.78 -16.95 10.90
N GLU A 147 12.85 -16.72 9.58
CA GLU A 147 13.46 -17.67 8.63
C GLU A 147 14.97 -17.79 8.84
N MET A 148 15.68 -16.68 9.07
CA MET A 148 17.10 -16.69 9.43
C MET A 148 17.38 -17.51 10.72
N ASN A 149 16.54 -17.30 11.74
CA ASN A 149 16.67 -18.04 12.99
C ASN A 149 16.36 -19.53 12.81
N LEU A 150 15.35 -19.87 12.01
CA LEU A 150 15.01 -21.25 11.66
C LEU A 150 16.15 -21.94 10.91
N PHE A 151 16.73 -21.27 9.91
CA PHE A 151 17.84 -21.78 9.13
C PHE A 151 19.04 -22.12 10.02
N LEU A 152 19.49 -21.20 10.87
CA LEU A 152 20.59 -21.45 11.80
C LEU A 152 20.29 -22.57 12.82
N ASN A 153 19.02 -22.73 13.22
CA ASN A 153 18.61 -23.84 14.05
C ASN A 153 18.70 -25.21 13.35
N GLN A 154 18.64 -25.23 12.01
CA GLN A 154 18.75 -26.43 11.17
C GLN A 154 20.17 -26.76 10.75
N LEU A 155 21.09 -25.80 10.79
CA LEU A 155 22.50 -26.05 10.46
C LEU A 155 23.06 -27.21 11.29
N ARG A 156 23.89 -28.00 10.64
CA ARG A 156 24.52 -29.15 11.25
C ARG A 156 25.28 -28.75 12.50
N ARG A 157 25.11 -29.56 13.55
CA ARG A 157 25.93 -29.49 14.75
C ARG A 157 27.23 -30.21 14.48
N ILE A 158 28.33 -29.59 14.82
CA ILE A 158 29.65 -30.24 14.85
C ILE A 158 29.78 -30.85 16.26
N ASP A 159 30.15 -32.12 16.36
CA ASP A 159 30.29 -32.87 17.62
C ASP A 159 29.07 -32.77 18.57
N GLY A 160 27.86 -32.71 18.02
CA GLY A 160 26.63 -32.60 18.79
C GLY A 160 26.37 -31.24 19.45
N LYS A 161 27.27 -30.25 19.25
CA LYS A 161 27.17 -28.90 19.78
C LYS A 161 26.69 -27.93 18.70
N ARG A 162 25.86 -26.95 19.12
CA ARG A 162 25.44 -25.87 18.26
C ARG A 162 26.44 -24.72 18.35
N TYR A 163 27.14 -24.43 17.26
CA TYR A 163 28.21 -23.43 17.27
C TYR A 163 27.73 -22.04 16.89
N TRP A 164 26.79 -21.95 15.94
CA TRP A 164 26.26 -20.67 15.49
C TRP A 164 25.08 -20.22 16.32
N ASN A 165 25.18 -19.02 16.85
CA ASN A 165 24.13 -18.34 17.59
C ASN A 165 23.76 -17.02 16.89
N LEU A 166 22.48 -16.66 16.91
CA LEU A 166 21.95 -15.46 16.25
C LEU A 166 21.22 -14.60 17.27
N SER A 167 21.61 -13.34 17.38
CA SER A 167 20.85 -12.32 18.12
C SER A 167 20.34 -11.28 17.15
N LEU A 168 19.04 -11.00 17.19
CA LEU A 168 18.35 -10.13 16.25
C LEU A 168 17.74 -8.95 16.96
N GLY A 169 17.97 -7.73 16.44
CA GLY A 169 17.34 -6.50 16.92
C GLY A 169 16.66 -5.77 15.77
N ILE A 170 15.37 -5.45 15.93
CA ILE A 170 14.54 -4.84 14.89
C ILE A 170 13.84 -3.61 15.44
N HIS A 171 13.94 -2.49 14.72
CA HIS A 171 13.22 -1.27 15.04
C HIS A 171 12.70 -0.60 13.78
N THR A 172 11.45 -0.10 13.86
CA THR A 172 10.78 0.63 12.78
C THR A 172 10.72 2.11 13.10
N GLY A 173 11.12 2.94 12.15
CA GLY A 173 11.08 4.39 12.30
C GLY A 173 11.68 5.14 11.10
N PRO A 174 11.82 6.48 11.20
CA PRO A 174 12.37 7.27 10.12
C PRO A 174 13.89 7.08 9.98
N VAL A 175 14.35 7.04 8.72
CA VAL A 175 15.78 6.97 8.40
C VAL A 175 16.13 7.95 7.29
N THR A 176 17.41 8.34 7.26
CA THR A 176 18.01 9.10 6.16
C THR A 176 19.01 8.19 5.45
N ALA A 177 18.84 8.01 4.15
CA ALA A 177 19.73 7.23 3.31
C ALA A 177 20.62 8.14 2.45
N ASN A 178 21.91 7.94 2.50
CA ASN A 178 22.86 8.47 1.53
C ASN A 178 22.98 7.46 0.39
N VAL A 179 22.60 7.90 -0.82
CA VAL A 179 22.61 7.07 -2.02
C VAL A 179 23.88 7.38 -2.81
N SER A 180 24.70 6.39 -3.05
CA SER A 180 25.96 6.52 -3.79
C SER A 180 26.11 5.42 -4.85
N GLY A 181 26.90 5.70 -5.89
CA GLY A 181 27.22 4.76 -6.95
C GLY A 181 26.48 5.04 -8.28
N LYS A 182 27.16 4.81 -9.41
CA LYS A 182 26.62 4.97 -10.77
C LYS A 182 26.12 3.65 -11.39
N LYS A 183 26.86 2.55 -11.20
CA LYS A 183 26.50 1.23 -11.75
C LYS A 183 25.90 0.29 -10.70
N LYS A 184 26.37 0.38 -9.46
CA LYS A 184 25.84 -0.35 -8.31
C LYS A 184 25.44 0.68 -7.27
N ILE A 185 24.13 0.86 -7.09
CA ILE A 185 23.59 1.80 -6.12
C ILE A 185 23.74 1.20 -4.72
N SER A 186 24.36 1.97 -3.82
CA SER A 186 24.55 1.63 -2.41
C SER A 186 23.81 2.62 -1.55
N TYR A 187 23.18 2.12 -0.50
CA TYR A 187 22.44 2.91 0.49
C TYR A 187 23.18 2.82 1.84
N ASP A 188 23.65 3.95 2.36
CA ASP A 188 24.12 4.05 3.75
C ASP A 188 23.07 4.78 4.57
N ILE A 189 22.47 4.10 5.54
CA ILE A 189 21.37 4.65 6.33
C ILE A 189 21.84 5.14 7.70
N LYS A 190 21.26 6.26 8.15
CA LYS A 190 21.57 6.93 9.40
C LYS A 190 20.30 7.37 10.12
N GLY A 191 20.39 7.53 11.43
CA GLY A 191 19.32 8.02 12.29
C GLY A 191 19.15 7.20 13.57
N ASP A 192 18.29 7.68 14.45
CA ASP A 192 18.00 7.01 15.73
C ASP A 192 17.50 5.58 15.53
N THR A 193 16.71 5.36 14.47
CA THR A 193 16.17 4.04 14.11
C THR A 193 17.28 2.99 13.97
N VAL A 194 18.39 3.35 13.32
CA VAL A 194 19.55 2.49 13.16
C VAL A 194 20.21 2.18 14.50
N ASN A 195 20.42 3.22 15.33
CA ASN A 195 21.06 3.09 16.63
C ASN A 195 20.23 2.25 17.62
N ILE A 196 18.90 2.41 17.58
CA ILE A 196 17.98 1.66 18.43
C ILE A 196 17.99 0.17 18.05
N ALA A 197 17.86 -0.16 16.76
CA ALA A 197 17.91 -1.55 16.29
C ALA A 197 19.24 -2.25 16.66
N HIS A 198 20.37 -1.56 16.49
CA HIS A 198 21.70 -2.08 16.86
C HIS A 198 21.81 -2.34 18.38
N ARG A 199 21.33 -1.41 19.23
CA ARG A 199 21.36 -1.60 20.69
C ARG A 199 20.44 -2.74 21.14
N MET A 200 19.29 -2.90 20.51
CA MET A 200 18.36 -4.00 20.82
C MET A 200 18.99 -5.36 20.52
N GLN A 201 19.71 -5.48 19.39
CA GLN A 201 20.46 -6.67 19.05
C GLN A 201 21.49 -7.01 20.15
N GLY A 202 22.21 -6.01 20.70
CA GLY A 202 23.20 -6.20 21.76
C GLY A 202 22.63 -6.57 23.14
N ILE A 203 21.33 -6.35 23.39
CA ILE A 203 20.62 -6.70 24.62
C ILE A 203 20.06 -8.13 24.54
N GLY A 204 19.68 -8.57 23.33
CA GLY A 204 19.05 -9.85 23.10
C GLY A 204 19.95 -11.03 23.38
N ASP A 205 19.41 -12.05 24.11
CA ASP A 205 20.06 -13.34 24.21
C ASP A 205 20.12 -14.04 22.86
N SER A 206 21.03 -15.00 22.77
CA SER A 206 21.16 -15.86 21.59
C SER A 206 19.87 -16.60 21.26
N GLY A 207 19.48 -16.58 19.99
CA GLY A 207 18.27 -17.21 19.46
C GLY A 207 17.03 -16.35 19.60
N LYS A 208 17.11 -15.14 20.16
CA LYS A 208 15.96 -14.24 20.35
C LYS A 208 15.88 -13.17 19.25
N ILE A 209 14.66 -12.84 18.89
CA ILE A 209 14.31 -11.76 17.98
C ILE A 209 13.66 -10.66 18.81
N LEU A 210 14.39 -9.58 19.08
CA LEU A 210 13.90 -8.45 19.84
C LEU A 210 13.39 -7.34 18.90
N ILE A 211 12.21 -6.85 19.22
CA ILE A 211 11.56 -5.74 18.50
C ILE A 211 11.18 -4.63 19.48
N SER A 212 11.16 -3.40 18.98
CA SER A 212 10.67 -2.25 19.76
C SER A 212 9.13 -2.23 19.80
N VAL A 213 8.56 -1.47 20.74
CA VAL A 213 7.11 -1.20 20.79
C VAL A 213 6.58 -0.63 19.46
N MET A 214 7.36 0.19 18.76
CA MET A 214 6.96 0.74 17.44
C MET A 214 6.79 -0.36 16.40
N THR A 215 7.70 -1.32 16.35
CA THR A 215 7.59 -2.49 15.47
C THR A 215 6.46 -3.42 15.94
N TYR A 216 6.34 -3.65 17.26
CA TYR A 216 5.29 -4.47 17.86
C TYR A 216 3.89 -4.01 17.44
N GLU A 217 3.58 -2.72 17.54
CA GLU A 217 2.28 -2.18 17.17
C GLU A 217 1.90 -2.44 15.70
N LEU A 218 2.89 -2.53 14.81
CA LEU A 218 2.70 -2.77 13.38
C LEU A 218 2.54 -4.25 13.02
N ILE A 219 2.97 -5.18 13.91
CA ILE A 219 2.99 -6.62 13.59
C ILE A 219 2.20 -7.50 14.54
N LYS A 220 1.71 -6.97 15.66
CA LYS A 220 1.05 -7.73 16.73
C LYS A 220 -0.15 -8.58 16.29
N GLU A 221 -0.80 -8.18 15.19
CA GLU A 221 -1.92 -8.95 14.60
C GLU A 221 -1.46 -10.28 13.99
N PHE A 222 -0.20 -10.38 13.54
CA PHE A 222 0.34 -11.54 12.84
C PHE A 222 1.22 -12.44 13.70
N PHE A 223 1.85 -11.90 14.76
CA PHE A 223 2.89 -12.60 15.50
C PHE A 223 2.56 -12.69 17.01
N ILE A 224 3.03 -13.77 17.62
CA ILE A 224 3.06 -13.90 19.06
C ILE A 224 4.26 -13.16 19.58
N CYS A 225 4.01 -12.12 20.38
CA CYS A 225 5.06 -11.31 20.99
C CYS A 225 4.91 -11.31 22.51
N GLU A 226 6.04 -11.41 23.20
CA GLU A 226 6.10 -11.38 24.68
C GLU A 226 6.90 -10.15 25.12
N TYR A 227 6.41 -9.47 26.15
CA TYR A 227 7.12 -8.33 26.73
C TYR A 227 8.49 -8.76 27.27
N TYR A 228 9.56 -8.08 26.85
CA TYR A 228 10.94 -8.44 27.23
C TYR A 228 11.55 -7.49 28.25
N GLY A 229 11.11 -6.25 28.33
CA GLY A 229 11.65 -5.23 29.23
C GLY A 229 11.76 -3.85 28.59
N LYS A 230 12.55 -2.98 29.21
CA LYS A 230 12.77 -1.60 28.75
C LYS A 230 14.24 -1.33 28.49
N MET A 231 14.51 -0.51 27.49
CA MET A 231 15.84 -0.03 27.12
C MET A 231 15.87 1.51 27.20
N PRO A 232 16.79 2.12 27.95
CA PRO A 232 16.90 3.58 27.98
C PRO A 232 17.38 4.11 26.62
N VAL A 233 16.66 5.09 26.06
CA VAL A 233 17.04 5.76 24.81
C VAL A 233 17.27 7.24 25.11
N LYS A 234 18.46 7.74 24.75
CA LYS A 234 18.85 9.11 25.00
C LYS A 234 17.81 10.08 24.44
N TYR A 235 17.33 11.02 25.26
CA TYR A 235 16.30 12.02 24.94
C TYR A 235 14.88 11.49 24.62
N LYS A 236 14.64 10.17 24.74
CA LYS A 236 13.32 9.57 24.43
C LYS A 236 12.73 8.76 25.58
N GLY A 237 13.45 8.67 26.70
CA GLY A 237 13.03 7.84 27.83
C GLY A 237 13.26 6.35 27.62
N ASP A 238 12.51 5.53 28.33
CA ASP A 238 12.61 4.07 28.25
C ASP A 238 11.73 3.53 27.11
N LEU A 239 12.35 2.81 26.20
CA LEU A 239 11.67 2.14 25.08
C LEU A 239 11.34 0.71 25.45
N GLU A 240 10.07 0.34 25.36
CA GLU A 240 9.63 -1.05 25.57
C GLU A 240 10.07 -1.96 24.44
N MET A 241 10.47 -3.17 24.83
CA MET A 241 10.93 -4.20 23.92
C MET A 241 10.07 -5.45 24.07
N PHE A 242 9.88 -6.15 22.97
CA PHE A 242 9.14 -7.41 22.88
C PHE A 242 9.99 -8.46 22.18
N MET A 243 9.79 -9.71 22.56
CA MET A 243 10.39 -10.88 21.91
C MET A 243 9.36 -11.51 20.99
N VAL A 244 9.74 -11.74 19.71
CA VAL A 244 8.91 -12.46 18.75
C VAL A 244 9.11 -13.95 18.91
N ASN A 245 8.02 -14.68 19.19
CA ASN A 245 8.04 -16.13 19.42
C ASN A 245 7.61 -16.94 18.18
N GLY A 246 6.99 -16.30 17.19
CA GLY A 246 6.55 -16.92 15.95
C GLY A 246 5.26 -16.30 15.40
N ILE A 247 4.77 -16.87 14.31
CA ILE A 247 3.48 -16.51 13.70
C ILE A 247 2.35 -17.01 14.61
N ARG A 248 1.26 -16.23 14.72
CA ARG A 248 0.07 -16.68 15.45
C ARG A 248 -0.47 -18.01 14.91
N PRO A 249 -1.00 -18.93 15.74
CA PRO A 249 -1.46 -20.24 15.31
C PRO A 249 -2.47 -20.20 14.16
N GLU A 250 -3.42 -19.26 14.21
CA GLU A 250 -4.44 -19.05 13.18
C GLU A 250 -3.87 -18.68 11.81
N PHE A 251 -2.70 -18.02 11.78
CA PHE A 251 -1.99 -17.57 10.59
C PHE A 251 -0.85 -18.51 10.15
N SER A 252 -0.70 -19.66 10.81
CA SER A 252 0.41 -20.57 10.51
C SER A 252 -0.04 -21.95 10.09
N VAL A 253 0.74 -22.60 9.23
CA VAL A 253 0.51 -23.98 8.78
C VAL A 253 0.47 -24.91 9.99
N LYS A 254 -0.65 -25.61 10.19
CA LYS A 254 -0.90 -26.53 11.31
C LYS A 254 -0.73 -25.88 12.70
N GLY A 255 -0.86 -24.56 12.80
CA GLY A 255 -0.72 -23.84 14.06
C GLY A 255 0.68 -23.85 14.68
N LYS A 256 1.72 -24.16 13.90
CA LYS A 256 3.10 -24.35 14.42
C LYS A 256 3.90 -23.06 14.58
N GLY A 257 3.39 -21.92 14.13
CA GLY A 257 4.05 -20.62 14.25
C GLY A 257 5.29 -20.41 13.37
N LEU A 258 5.57 -21.31 12.43
CA LEU A 258 6.81 -21.30 11.62
C LEU A 258 6.61 -20.83 10.18
N LEU A 259 5.55 -21.30 9.54
CA LEU A 259 5.26 -21.02 8.13
C LEU A 259 3.89 -20.37 8.01
N PRO A 260 3.73 -19.29 7.24
CA PRO A 260 2.44 -18.65 7.02
C PRO A 260 1.49 -19.58 6.25
N ASN A 261 0.19 -19.43 6.47
CA ASN A 261 -0.88 -20.08 5.72
C ASN A 261 -1.60 -19.07 4.82
N ASP A 262 -2.63 -19.52 4.08
CA ASP A 262 -3.39 -18.68 3.15
C ASP A 262 -4.06 -17.49 3.84
N LEU A 263 -4.54 -17.67 5.08
CA LEU A 263 -5.15 -16.58 5.86
C LEU A 263 -4.13 -15.47 6.18
N PHE A 264 -2.88 -15.85 6.49
CA PHE A 264 -1.79 -14.87 6.64
C PHE A 264 -1.58 -14.08 5.34
N ASP A 265 -1.51 -14.79 4.21
CA ASP A 265 -1.27 -14.19 2.89
C ASP A 265 -2.38 -13.19 2.52
N THR A 266 -3.65 -13.57 2.72
CA THR A 266 -4.80 -12.69 2.49
C THR A 266 -4.75 -11.44 3.37
N LYS A 267 -4.52 -11.57 4.66
CA LYS A 267 -4.40 -10.43 5.59
C LYS A 267 -3.21 -9.54 5.26
N PHE A 268 -2.08 -10.13 4.90
CA PHE A 268 -0.90 -9.40 4.44
C PHE A 268 -1.20 -8.59 3.18
N LYS A 269 -1.84 -9.19 2.17
CA LYS A 269 -2.21 -8.54 0.92
C LYS A 269 -3.25 -7.44 1.11
N LEU A 270 -4.18 -7.56 2.07
CA LEU A 270 -5.09 -6.48 2.42
C LEU A 270 -4.38 -5.23 2.93
N ILE A 271 -3.29 -5.39 3.68
CA ILE A 271 -2.43 -4.27 4.08
C ILE A 271 -1.64 -3.74 2.88
N GLN A 272 -1.03 -4.64 2.10
CA GLN A 272 -0.24 -4.32 0.90
C GLN A 272 -1.07 -3.61 -0.18
N PHE A 273 -2.39 -3.83 -0.21
CA PHE A 273 -3.31 -3.16 -1.11
C PHE A 273 -3.16 -1.63 -1.08
N THR A 274 -2.82 -1.05 0.08
CA THR A 274 -2.55 0.39 0.20
C THR A 274 -1.37 0.83 -0.68
N ASP A 275 -0.31 0.03 -0.77
CA ASP A 275 0.85 0.33 -1.63
C ASP A 275 0.46 0.23 -3.12
N ILE A 276 -0.35 -0.77 -3.48
CA ILE A 276 -0.85 -0.94 -4.85
C ILE A 276 -1.75 0.24 -5.22
N GLN A 277 -2.63 0.63 -4.30
CA GLN A 277 -3.56 1.75 -4.47
C GLN A 277 -2.80 3.06 -4.69
N GLU A 278 -1.76 3.37 -3.90
CA GLU A 278 -0.93 4.56 -4.10
C GLU A 278 -0.33 4.58 -5.52
N VAL A 279 0.27 3.48 -5.97
CA VAL A 279 0.89 3.39 -7.30
C VAL A 279 -0.12 3.56 -8.44
N VAL A 280 -1.30 2.94 -8.32
CA VAL A 280 -2.33 3.02 -9.37
C VAL A 280 -2.98 4.41 -9.40
N LEU A 281 -3.30 4.99 -8.23
CA LEU A 281 -3.88 6.33 -8.18
C LEU A 281 -2.90 7.40 -8.66
N ASP A 282 -1.61 7.31 -8.33
CA ASP A 282 -0.56 8.20 -8.87
C ASP A 282 -0.49 8.10 -10.40
N LYS A 283 -0.61 6.89 -10.96
CA LYS A 283 -0.66 6.67 -12.40
C LYS A 283 -1.91 7.33 -13.01
N LEU A 284 -3.09 7.11 -12.42
CA LEU A 284 -4.34 7.73 -12.87
C LEU A 284 -4.23 9.26 -12.84
N GLU A 285 -3.73 9.84 -11.75
CA GLU A 285 -3.59 11.29 -11.61
C GLU A 285 -2.64 11.90 -12.65
N SER A 286 -1.58 11.18 -12.99
CA SER A 286 -0.54 11.69 -13.92
C SER A 286 -0.79 11.38 -15.39
N GLU A 287 -1.54 10.33 -15.74
CA GLU A 287 -1.64 9.81 -17.10
C GLU A 287 -3.06 9.86 -17.69
N LEU A 288 -4.11 10.08 -16.87
CA LEU A 288 -5.46 10.21 -17.42
C LEU A 288 -5.57 11.46 -18.30
N PRO A 289 -6.22 11.37 -19.46
CA PRO A 289 -6.55 12.53 -20.29
C PRO A 289 -7.36 13.57 -19.54
N ALA A 290 -7.03 14.84 -19.72
CA ALA A 290 -7.65 15.95 -18.99
C ALA A 290 -9.17 16.13 -19.26
N TYR A 291 -9.71 15.53 -20.31
CA TYR A 291 -11.13 15.55 -20.66
C TYR A 291 -11.95 14.46 -19.94
N LEU A 292 -11.32 13.56 -19.19
CA LEU A 292 -12.02 12.56 -18.38
C LEU A 292 -12.48 13.18 -17.06
N TYR A 293 -13.66 13.76 -17.08
CA TYR A 293 -14.23 14.45 -15.91
C TYR A 293 -14.95 13.49 -14.97
N TYR A 294 -15.45 12.36 -15.47
CA TYR A 294 -16.13 11.30 -14.70
C TYR A 294 -15.19 10.17 -14.36
N HIS A 295 -14.51 9.55 -15.35
CA HIS A 295 -13.56 8.46 -15.15
C HIS A 295 -12.24 9.01 -14.62
N ASN A 296 -12.19 9.31 -13.33
CA ASN A 296 -11.07 9.96 -12.64
C ASN A 296 -10.74 9.25 -11.31
N VAL A 297 -9.70 9.71 -10.64
CA VAL A 297 -9.24 9.18 -9.35
C VAL A 297 -10.38 9.08 -8.32
N LYS A 298 -11.28 10.09 -8.28
CA LYS A 298 -12.41 10.07 -7.33
C LYS A 298 -13.37 8.93 -7.61
N HIS A 299 -13.74 8.70 -8.88
CA HIS A 299 -14.62 7.60 -9.27
C HIS A 299 -14.00 6.26 -8.87
N THR A 300 -12.71 6.03 -9.20
CA THR A 300 -12.00 4.79 -8.81
C THR A 300 -12.05 4.57 -7.29
N VAL A 301 -11.80 5.61 -6.48
CA VAL A 301 -11.85 5.51 -5.01
C VAL A 301 -13.27 5.25 -4.52
N ASP A 302 -14.29 5.89 -5.11
CA ASP A 302 -15.69 5.63 -4.79
C ASP A 302 -16.03 4.16 -5.04
N VAL A 303 -15.68 3.60 -6.22
CA VAL A 303 -15.95 2.20 -6.57
C VAL A 303 -15.21 1.23 -5.64
N VAL A 304 -13.93 1.47 -5.30
CA VAL A 304 -13.18 0.68 -4.32
C VAL A 304 -13.89 0.64 -2.96
N THR A 305 -14.46 1.77 -2.54
CA THR A 305 -15.18 1.87 -1.27
C THR A 305 -16.52 1.12 -1.32
N GLU A 306 -17.25 1.25 -2.42
CA GLU A 306 -18.57 0.63 -2.56
C GLU A 306 -18.47 -0.90 -2.73
N VAL A 307 -17.49 -1.44 -3.44
CA VAL A 307 -17.29 -2.91 -3.51
C VAL A 307 -16.98 -3.52 -2.15
N GLU A 308 -16.23 -2.80 -1.30
CA GLU A 308 -15.96 -3.24 0.07
C GLU A 308 -17.23 -3.25 0.93
N LEU A 309 -18.04 -2.18 0.86
CA LEU A 309 -19.30 -2.07 1.58
C LEU A 309 -20.29 -3.14 1.14
N ILE A 310 -20.53 -3.28 -0.16
CA ILE A 310 -21.48 -4.26 -0.70
C ILE A 310 -20.98 -5.68 -0.43
N GLY A 311 -19.68 -5.94 -0.64
CA GLY A 311 -19.07 -7.26 -0.45
C GLY A 311 -19.22 -7.78 0.99
N TRP A 312 -18.94 -6.94 1.99
CA TRP A 312 -19.17 -7.29 3.39
C TRP A 312 -20.66 -7.53 3.69
N ALA A 313 -21.56 -6.72 3.14
CA ALA A 313 -22.99 -6.86 3.36
C ALA A 313 -23.58 -8.11 2.67
N GLU A 314 -23.01 -8.55 1.55
CA GLU A 314 -23.34 -9.81 0.88
C GLU A 314 -22.64 -11.04 1.47
N GLY A 315 -21.78 -10.85 2.51
CA GLY A 315 -21.18 -11.93 3.31
C GLY A 315 -19.89 -12.51 2.72
N LEU A 316 -19.17 -11.76 1.90
CA LEU A 316 -17.85 -12.19 1.42
C LEU A 316 -16.82 -12.17 2.54
N ASP A 317 -15.84 -13.05 2.43
CA ASP A 317 -14.67 -13.09 3.31
C ASP A 317 -13.57 -12.12 2.87
N ASP A 318 -12.50 -12.07 3.66
CA ASP A 318 -11.35 -11.20 3.39
C ASP A 318 -10.71 -11.41 2.01
N ASP A 319 -10.67 -12.66 1.52
CA ASP A 319 -10.11 -12.98 0.20
C ASP A 319 -11.01 -12.43 -0.91
N GLY A 320 -12.31 -12.59 -0.78
CA GLY A 320 -13.29 -12.02 -1.69
C GLY A 320 -13.22 -10.49 -1.74
N ILE A 321 -13.10 -9.85 -0.58
CA ILE A 321 -12.95 -8.39 -0.48
C ILE A 321 -11.64 -7.92 -1.13
N LEU A 322 -10.53 -8.62 -0.91
CA LEU A 322 -9.25 -8.31 -1.55
C LEU A 322 -9.35 -8.34 -3.08
N LEU A 323 -9.97 -9.38 -3.64
CA LEU A 323 -10.15 -9.53 -5.08
C LEU A 323 -11.02 -8.40 -5.66
N LEU A 324 -12.12 -8.08 -5.00
CA LEU A 324 -13.02 -7.00 -5.41
C LEU A 324 -12.36 -5.63 -5.36
N LYS A 325 -11.71 -5.29 -4.24
CA LYS A 325 -10.99 -4.00 -4.11
C LYS A 325 -9.92 -3.85 -5.17
N THR A 326 -9.19 -4.95 -5.47
CA THR A 326 -8.16 -4.94 -6.49
C THR A 326 -8.77 -4.78 -7.88
N ALA A 327 -9.85 -5.47 -8.20
CA ALA A 327 -10.56 -5.30 -9.47
C ALA A 327 -11.10 -3.87 -9.64
N ALA A 328 -11.74 -3.32 -8.60
CA ALA A 328 -12.26 -1.95 -8.60
C ALA A 328 -11.15 -0.90 -8.77
N LEU A 329 -9.97 -1.13 -8.22
CA LEU A 329 -8.83 -0.22 -8.40
C LEU A 329 -8.34 -0.15 -9.86
N PHE A 330 -8.47 -1.23 -10.61
CA PHE A 330 -7.96 -1.32 -11.98
C PHE A 330 -9.04 -1.24 -13.06
N HIS A 331 -10.36 -1.23 -12.72
CA HIS A 331 -11.43 -1.37 -13.72
C HIS A 331 -11.35 -0.31 -14.82
N ASP A 332 -11.08 0.93 -14.45
CA ASP A 332 -10.96 2.08 -15.34
C ASP A 332 -9.50 2.48 -15.63
N ALA A 333 -8.51 1.76 -15.07
CA ALA A 333 -7.10 2.12 -15.25
C ALA A 333 -6.65 2.06 -16.72
N GLY A 334 -7.36 1.31 -17.56
CA GLY A 334 -7.12 1.24 -19.00
C GLY A 334 -7.32 2.57 -19.73
N HIS A 335 -8.08 3.51 -19.16
CA HIS A 335 -8.25 4.87 -19.71
C HIS A 335 -6.93 5.67 -19.76
N THR A 336 -5.91 5.28 -19.02
CA THR A 336 -4.55 5.83 -19.17
C THR A 336 -3.91 5.46 -20.51
N ILE A 337 -4.45 4.47 -21.22
CA ILE A 337 -3.94 3.97 -22.49
C ILE A 337 -4.88 4.36 -23.63
N ALA A 338 -6.16 4.02 -23.54
CA ALA A 338 -7.17 4.37 -24.52
C ALA A 338 -8.57 4.43 -23.89
N TYR A 339 -9.48 5.20 -24.50
CA TYR A 339 -10.86 5.30 -24.06
C TYR A 339 -11.66 4.02 -24.37
N ASP A 340 -11.55 3.55 -25.59
CA ASP A 340 -12.24 2.34 -26.03
C ASP A 340 -11.49 1.09 -25.53
N GLU A 341 -12.25 0.05 -25.16
CA GLU A 341 -11.73 -1.20 -24.59
C GLU A 341 -10.89 -1.02 -23.31
N HIS A 342 -11.18 0.03 -22.50
CA HIS A 342 -10.45 0.32 -21.28
C HIS A 342 -10.51 -0.82 -20.26
N GLU A 343 -11.60 -1.59 -20.20
CA GLU A 343 -11.72 -2.76 -19.33
C GLU A 343 -10.65 -3.83 -19.70
N TYR A 344 -10.52 -4.13 -21.00
CA TYR A 344 -9.47 -5.04 -21.46
C TYR A 344 -8.06 -4.50 -21.19
N LEU A 345 -7.83 -3.22 -21.44
CA LEU A 345 -6.55 -2.57 -21.15
C LEU A 345 -6.24 -2.57 -19.66
N GLY A 346 -7.24 -2.38 -18.81
CA GLY A 346 -7.15 -2.54 -17.37
C GLY A 346 -6.65 -3.93 -16.97
N THR A 347 -7.17 -5.00 -17.62
CA THR A 347 -6.69 -6.36 -17.37
C THR A 347 -5.22 -6.56 -17.75
N GLN A 348 -4.71 -5.86 -18.77
CA GLN A 348 -3.29 -5.96 -19.13
C GLN A 348 -2.42 -5.30 -18.05
N LEU A 349 -2.85 -4.18 -17.48
CA LEU A 349 -2.18 -3.54 -16.35
C LEU A 349 -2.16 -4.46 -15.12
N VAL A 350 -3.26 -5.14 -14.82
CA VAL A 350 -3.35 -6.17 -13.76
C VAL A 350 -2.29 -7.25 -13.96
N LYS A 351 -2.22 -7.84 -15.17
CA LYS A 351 -1.27 -8.90 -15.51
C LYS A 351 0.19 -8.47 -15.43
N GLU A 352 0.47 -7.20 -15.67
CA GLU A 352 1.82 -6.63 -15.57
C GLU A 352 2.22 -6.31 -14.13
N GLN A 353 1.30 -5.76 -13.33
CA GLN A 353 1.62 -5.20 -12.02
C GLN A 353 1.48 -6.22 -10.88
N LEU A 354 0.40 -6.98 -10.83
CA LEU A 354 0.07 -7.81 -9.66
C LEU A 354 1.04 -8.98 -9.38
N PRO A 355 1.73 -9.58 -10.37
CA PRO A 355 2.79 -10.55 -10.08
C PRO A 355 3.90 -9.99 -9.18
N LYS A 356 4.18 -8.69 -9.24
CA LYS A 356 5.18 -7.99 -8.41
C LYS A 356 4.79 -7.95 -6.93
N TYR A 357 3.49 -8.11 -6.64
CA TYR A 357 2.90 -8.12 -5.30
C TYR A 357 2.50 -9.53 -4.83
N GLY A 358 2.97 -10.57 -5.52
CA GLY A 358 2.76 -11.95 -5.12
C GLY A 358 1.34 -12.48 -5.33
N TYR A 359 0.53 -11.85 -6.20
CA TYR A 359 -0.76 -12.42 -6.60
C TYR A 359 -0.54 -13.66 -7.47
N THR A 360 -1.32 -14.71 -7.21
CA THR A 360 -1.27 -15.95 -8.00
C THR A 360 -1.91 -15.76 -9.37
N ALA A 361 -1.58 -16.63 -10.33
CA ALA A 361 -2.19 -16.61 -11.65
C ALA A 361 -3.73 -16.74 -11.58
N GLU A 362 -4.24 -17.56 -10.65
CA GLU A 362 -5.67 -17.74 -10.41
C GLU A 362 -6.34 -16.46 -9.89
N GLN A 363 -5.72 -15.79 -8.90
CA GLN A 363 -6.20 -14.48 -8.39
C GLN A 363 -6.22 -13.43 -9.50
N ILE A 364 -5.17 -13.36 -10.32
CA ILE A 364 -5.07 -12.42 -11.45
C ILE A 364 -6.17 -12.69 -12.48
N GLU A 365 -6.40 -13.95 -12.84
CA GLU A 365 -7.46 -14.31 -13.79
C GLU A 365 -8.84 -13.93 -13.26
N LYS A 366 -9.13 -14.22 -11.98
CA LYS A 366 -10.39 -13.86 -11.33
C LYS A 366 -10.60 -12.34 -11.30
N ILE A 367 -9.56 -11.57 -10.96
CA ILE A 367 -9.60 -10.09 -10.99
C ILE A 367 -9.88 -9.58 -12.41
N CYS A 368 -9.22 -10.15 -13.44
CA CYS A 368 -9.48 -9.78 -14.83
C CYS A 368 -10.94 -10.07 -15.24
N ASN A 369 -11.51 -11.20 -14.84
CA ASN A 369 -12.89 -11.55 -15.13
C ASN A 369 -13.89 -10.61 -14.44
N ILE A 370 -13.58 -10.17 -13.19
CA ILE A 370 -14.39 -9.18 -12.48
C ILE A 370 -14.35 -7.82 -13.22
N ILE A 371 -13.17 -7.35 -13.65
CA ILE A 371 -13.04 -6.11 -14.42
C ILE A 371 -13.84 -6.20 -15.72
N MET A 372 -13.72 -7.29 -16.48
CA MET A 372 -14.43 -7.44 -17.76
C MET A 372 -15.96 -7.42 -17.63
N ALA A 373 -16.51 -7.71 -16.45
CA ALA A 373 -17.96 -7.66 -16.21
C ALA A 373 -18.54 -6.23 -16.16
N THR A 374 -17.72 -5.19 -15.96
CA THR A 374 -18.17 -3.79 -15.97
C THR A 374 -18.53 -3.29 -17.37
N LYS A 375 -18.10 -4.00 -18.43
CA LYS A 375 -18.41 -3.65 -19.81
C LYS A 375 -19.91 -3.60 -20.07
N LEU A 376 -20.38 -2.46 -20.58
CA LEU A 376 -21.81 -2.22 -20.83
C LEU A 376 -22.31 -2.93 -22.12
N PRO A 377 -23.51 -3.53 -22.12
CA PRO A 377 -24.39 -3.77 -20.97
C PRO A 377 -23.86 -4.92 -20.09
N PRO A 378 -23.85 -4.74 -18.75
CA PRO A 378 -23.27 -5.74 -17.84
C PRO A 378 -24.06 -7.04 -17.85
N LYS A 379 -23.32 -8.18 -17.79
CA LYS A 379 -23.89 -9.53 -17.71
C LYS A 379 -23.10 -10.34 -16.68
N PRO A 380 -23.29 -10.05 -15.39
CA PRO A 380 -22.55 -10.75 -14.34
C PRO A 380 -22.94 -12.21 -14.25
N GLU A 381 -21.95 -13.09 -14.02
CA GLU A 381 -22.12 -14.55 -13.93
C GLU A 381 -21.96 -15.04 -12.47
N ASP A 382 -21.37 -14.23 -11.60
CA ASP A 382 -21.15 -14.57 -10.20
C ASP A 382 -21.33 -13.33 -9.28
N ILE A 383 -21.33 -13.56 -7.97
CA ILE A 383 -21.53 -12.52 -6.96
C ILE A 383 -20.45 -11.42 -7.02
N TYR A 384 -19.22 -11.72 -7.40
CA TYR A 384 -18.15 -10.73 -7.51
C TYR A 384 -18.41 -9.77 -8.65
N GLN A 385 -18.84 -10.30 -9.79
CA GLN A 385 -19.22 -9.53 -10.96
C GLN A 385 -20.47 -8.70 -10.70
N GLU A 386 -21.46 -9.26 -9.98
CA GLU A 386 -22.64 -8.49 -9.55
C GLU A 386 -22.27 -7.29 -8.70
N ILE A 387 -21.37 -7.50 -7.72
CA ILE A 387 -20.95 -6.45 -6.79
C ILE A 387 -20.21 -5.32 -7.51
N ILE A 388 -19.27 -5.62 -8.40
CA ILE A 388 -18.51 -4.57 -9.09
C ILE A 388 -19.40 -3.79 -10.06
N CYS A 389 -20.32 -4.44 -10.77
CA CYS A 389 -21.28 -3.77 -11.65
C CYS A 389 -22.19 -2.83 -10.87
N ASP A 390 -22.66 -3.24 -9.69
CA ASP A 390 -23.47 -2.42 -8.82
C ASP A 390 -22.71 -1.23 -8.23
N ALA A 391 -21.45 -1.44 -7.85
CA ALA A 391 -20.57 -0.43 -7.28
C ALA A 391 -20.18 0.65 -8.31
N ASP A 392 -19.89 0.27 -9.53
CA ASP A 392 -19.55 1.17 -10.63
C ASP A 392 -20.72 2.10 -10.98
N LEU A 393 -21.94 1.58 -10.92
CA LEU A 393 -23.17 2.32 -11.18
C LEU A 393 -23.90 2.79 -9.92
N ASP A 394 -23.25 2.75 -8.75
CA ASP A 394 -23.83 3.14 -7.46
C ASP A 394 -24.40 4.56 -7.46
N TYR A 395 -23.73 5.49 -8.18
CA TYR A 395 -24.14 6.89 -8.24
C TYR A 395 -25.56 7.10 -8.76
N LEU A 396 -26.13 6.16 -9.55
CA LEU A 396 -27.48 6.28 -10.11
C LEU A 396 -28.56 6.39 -9.03
N GLY A 397 -28.34 5.79 -7.86
CA GLY A 397 -29.25 5.86 -6.72
C GLY A 397 -28.84 6.88 -5.65
N ARG A 398 -27.76 7.62 -5.82
CA ARG A 398 -27.23 8.59 -4.84
C ARG A 398 -27.94 9.96 -4.95
N SER A 399 -27.88 10.72 -3.88
CA SER A 399 -28.45 12.09 -3.84
C SER A 399 -27.72 13.07 -4.76
N ASP A 400 -26.44 12.85 -5.03
CA ASP A 400 -25.54 13.63 -5.90
C ASP A 400 -25.47 13.10 -7.34
N MET A 401 -26.42 12.24 -7.74
CA MET A 401 -26.47 11.65 -9.09
C MET A 401 -26.39 12.70 -10.20
N ILE A 402 -27.15 13.79 -10.12
CA ILE A 402 -27.19 14.81 -11.19
C ILE A 402 -25.83 15.52 -11.35
N PRO A 403 -25.18 16.07 -10.30
CA PRO A 403 -23.84 16.61 -10.43
C PRO A 403 -22.81 15.62 -11.00
N VAL A 404 -22.83 14.36 -10.54
CA VAL A 404 -21.93 13.31 -11.01
C VAL A 404 -22.19 13.00 -12.48
N SER A 405 -23.43 12.80 -12.86
CA SER A 405 -23.82 12.56 -14.24
C SER A 405 -23.46 13.70 -15.19
N ASN A 406 -23.49 14.95 -14.71
CA ASN A 406 -23.05 16.10 -15.50
C ASN A 406 -21.54 16.08 -15.81
N THR A 407 -20.71 15.43 -15.00
CA THR A 407 -19.29 15.22 -15.34
C THR A 407 -19.15 14.24 -16.50
N LEU A 408 -19.94 13.16 -16.51
CA LEU A 408 -19.98 12.22 -17.63
C LEU A 408 -20.52 12.88 -18.92
N TYR A 409 -21.55 13.74 -18.82
CA TYR A 409 -22.01 14.53 -19.95
C TYR A 409 -20.90 15.38 -20.57
N LYS A 410 -20.13 16.10 -19.73
CA LYS A 410 -19.00 16.92 -20.21
C LYS A 410 -17.95 16.07 -20.91
N GLU A 411 -17.61 14.94 -20.36
CA GLU A 411 -16.66 14.00 -20.90
C GLU A 411 -17.08 13.47 -22.28
N LEU A 412 -18.33 13.02 -22.41
CA LEU A 412 -18.88 12.54 -23.69
C LEU A 412 -19.06 13.68 -24.70
N LYS A 413 -19.35 14.89 -24.24
CA LYS A 413 -19.49 16.08 -25.09
C LYS A 413 -18.17 16.50 -25.71
N GLU A 414 -17.07 16.45 -24.96
CA GLU A 414 -15.72 16.75 -25.48
C GLU A 414 -15.25 15.73 -26.53
N GLN A 415 -15.85 14.53 -26.51
CA GLN A 415 -15.56 13.46 -27.46
C GLN A 415 -16.57 13.40 -28.62
N ASP A 416 -17.46 14.38 -28.75
CA ASP A 416 -18.53 14.42 -29.75
C ASP A 416 -19.46 13.15 -29.73
N LYS A 417 -19.53 12.47 -28.57
CA LYS A 417 -20.34 11.25 -28.37
C LYS A 417 -21.79 11.54 -27.95
N ILE A 418 -22.10 12.78 -27.59
CA ILE A 418 -23.44 13.19 -27.15
C ILE A 418 -23.78 14.59 -27.67
N GLY A 419 -25.05 14.85 -27.93
CA GLY A 419 -25.57 16.13 -28.42
C GLY A 419 -25.71 17.19 -27.32
N THR A 420 -26.95 17.69 -27.16
CA THR A 420 -27.31 18.72 -26.16
C THR A 420 -27.42 18.10 -24.76
N LEU A 421 -27.51 18.97 -23.74
CA LEU A 421 -27.82 18.53 -22.38
C LEU A 421 -29.20 17.88 -22.32
N ASN A 422 -30.11 18.30 -23.18
CA ASN A 422 -31.46 17.74 -23.30
C ASN A 422 -31.44 16.29 -23.83
N ASP A 423 -30.59 16.03 -24.84
CA ASP A 423 -30.36 14.67 -25.36
C ASP A 423 -29.73 13.77 -24.28
N TRP A 424 -28.79 14.29 -23.51
CA TRP A 424 -28.22 13.61 -22.37
C TRP A 424 -29.25 13.24 -21.32
N ASN A 425 -30.09 14.19 -20.91
CA ASN A 425 -31.15 13.97 -19.93
C ASN A 425 -32.16 12.91 -20.39
N LYS A 426 -32.52 12.89 -21.69
CA LYS A 426 -33.37 11.85 -22.28
C LYS A 426 -32.70 10.48 -22.24
N LEU A 427 -31.40 10.41 -22.61
CA LEU A 427 -30.61 9.18 -22.58
C LEU A 427 -30.50 8.62 -21.14
N GLN A 428 -30.23 9.49 -20.16
CA GLN A 428 -30.15 9.08 -18.75
C GLN A 428 -31.47 8.48 -18.24
N ILE A 429 -32.61 9.07 -18.56
CA ILE A 429 -33.92 8.52 -18.16
C ILE A 429 -34.08 7.12 -18.73
N LEU A 430 -33.75 6.92 -20.01
CA LEU A 430 -33.83 5.61 -20.65
C LEU A 430 -32.90 4.61 -19.95
N PHE A 431 -31.65 5.00 -19.69
CA PHE A 431 -30.66 4.15 -19.04
C PHE A 431 -31.08 3.78 -17.62
N ILE A 432 -31.44 4.76 -16.77
CA ILE A 432 -31.84 4.50 -15.37
C ILE A 432 -33.11 3.64 -15.32
N SER A 433 -34.07 3.87 -16.23
CA SER A 433 -35.33 3.08 -16.29
C SER A 433 -35.08 1.62 -16.69
N GLY A 434 -34.08 1.36 -17.52
CA GLY A 434 -33.72 0.01 -17.95
C GLY A 434 -32.73 -0.70 -17.00
N HIS A 435 -32.06 0.06 -16.12
CA HIS A 435 -31.08 -0.49 -15.20
C HIS A 435 -31.77 -1.10 -13.96
N SER A 436 -31.21 -2.23 -13.48
CA SER A 436 -31.57 -2.84 -12.20
C SER A 436 -30.30 -3.31 -11.50
N TYR A 437 -30.18 -3.02 -10.20
CA TYR A 437 -29.08 -3.54 -9.41
C TYR A 437 -29.19 -5.05 -9.23
N PHE A 438 -28.06 -5.74 -9.14
CA PHE A 438 -27.97 -7.22 -9.09
C PHE A 438 -28.03 -7.73 -7.65
N THR A 439 -27.28 -7.10 -6.71
CA THR A 439 -27.18 -7.54 -5.31
C THR A 439 -28.38 -7.08 -4.47
N LYS A 440 -28.65 -7.78 -3.38
CA LYS A 440 -29.70 -7.38 -2.42
C LYS A 440 -29.34 -6.06 -1.75
N THR A 441 -28.07 -5.87 -1.43
CA THR A 441 -27.56 -4.68 -0.76
C THR A 441 -27.72 -3.44 -1.60
N ALA A 442 -27.27 -3.45 -2.86
CA ALA A 442 -27.43 -2.32 -3.78
C ALA A 442 -28.91 -2.01 -4.07
N ARG A 443 -29.75 -3.02 -4.27
CA ARG A 443 -31.20 -2.82 -4.41
C ARG A 443 -31.79 -2.10 -3.20
N SER A 444 -31.44 -2.55 -1.99
CA SER A 444 -31.95 -1.95 -0.75
C SER A 444 -31.49 -0.51 -0.56
N LEU A 445 -30.24 -0.21 -0.91
CA LEU A 445 -29.65 1.11 -0.70
C LEU A 445 -29.99 2.12 -1.79
N ARG A 446 -30.14 1.70 -3.04
CA ARG A 446 -30.13 2.58 -4.23
C ARG A 446 -31.40 2.53 -5.08
N GLU A 447 -32.08 1.37 -5.21
CA GLU A 447 -33.21 1.19 -6.13
C GLU A 447 -34.35 2.15 -5.84
N VAL A 448 -34.71 2.33 -4.57
CA VAL A 448 -35.80 3.24 -4.12
C VAL A 448 -35.57 4.68 -4.55
N ASN A 449 -34.32 5.09 -4.69
CA ASN A 449 -33.99 6.48 -5.05
C ASN A 449 -33.95 6.71 -6.55
N LYS A 450 -33.80 5.69 -7.39
CA LYS A 450 -33.75 5.82 -8.86
C LYS A 450 -34.99 6.50 -9.42
N GLN A 451 -36.20 6.13 -8.94
CA GLN A 451 -37.41 6.75 -9.38
C GLN A 451 -37.45 8.27 -9.09
N LYS A 452 -36.93 8.65 -7.91
CA LYS A 452 -36.80 10.09 -7.57
C LYS A 452 -35.83 10.81 -8.49
N GLN A 453 -34.73 10.14 -8.89
CA GLN A 453 -33.75 10.73 -9.82
C GLN A 453 -34.38 10.92 -11.21
N ILE A 454 -35.12 9.93 -11.71
CA ILE A 454 -35.87 10.06 -12.98
C ILE A 454 -36.80 11.27 -12.95
N GLU A 455 -37.55 11.46 -11.86
CA GLU A 455 -38.46 12.62 -11.71
C GLU A 455 -37.70 13.95 -11.66
N ARG A 456 -36.53 13.98 -11.04
CA ARG A 456 -35.64 15.16 -11.01
C ARG A 456 -35.13 15.49 -12.41
N ILE A 457 -34.66 14.50 -13.16
CA ILE A 457 -34.12 14.68 -14.53
C ILE A 457 -35.24 15.13 -15.48
N LYS A 458 -36.46 14.56 -15.38
CA LYS A 458 -37.58 14.98 -16.19
C LYS A 458 -37.88 16.46 -16.07
N LYS A 459 -37.68 17.07 -14.89
CA LYS A 459 -37.85 18.51 -14.66
C LYS A 459 -36.77 19.39 -15.31
N LEU A 460 -35.64 18.78 -15.72
CA LEU A 460 -34.54 19.47 -16.41
C LEU A 460 -34.70 19.45 -17.93
N ILE A 461 -35.60 18.63 -18.46
CA ILE A 461 -35.89 18.58 -19.90
C ILE A 461 -36.71 19.77 -20.27
N THR A 462 -36.26 20.53 -21.25
CA THR A 462 -36.99 21.64 -21.86
C THR A 462 -37.63 21.17 -23.14
N ASP A 463 -38.90 21.57 -23.40
CA ASP A 463 -39.50 21.41 -24.72
C ASP A 463 -38.82 22.44 -25.66
N ASP A 464 -38.05 21.98 -26.61
CA ASP A 464 -37.46 22.80 -27.68
C ASP A 464 -38.51 23.09 -28.78
#